data_86d22c08e46b8d3aaaf9e0149c908238
#
_entry.id   86d22c08e46b8d3aaaf9e0149c908238
#
_cell.length_a   1.000
_cell.length_b   1.000
_cell.length_c   1.000
_cell.angle_alpha   90.00
_cell.angle_beta   90.00
_cell.angle_gamma   90.00
#
_symmetry.space_group_name_H-M   'P 1'
#
loop_
_entity.id
_entity.type
_entity.pdbx_description
1 polymer ?
#
loop_
_entity_poly.entity_id
_entity_poly.type
_entity_poly.pdbx_seq_one_letter_code
_entity_poly.pdbx_strand_id
1 'polypeptide(L)'
;MARYIRIENLTRGSVVAERCRIAGTLVQRIFGLHLLPGLAVGEGLLLPGATTIDTTFMSYAIDLVFLDRARVVTRTVGNLVPWRMVIRSGGGLDCLELPAGAAAASRTEAGDQLSFVGLP
;
A
#
# COMPACT_ATOMS: atom_id res chain seq x y z
N MET A 1 -18.99 -7.01 -2.09
CA MET A 1 -18.10 -7.42 -3.18
C MET A 1 -16.80 -6.62 -3.10
N ALA A 2 -15.65 -7.29 -3.13
CA ALA A 2 -14.36 -6.62 -3.07
C ALA A 2 -14.06 -5.91 -4.41
N ARG A 3 -13.54 -4.69 -4.32
CA ARG A 3 -13.07 -3.95 -5.51
C ARG A 3 -11.57 -4.17 -5.65
N TYR A 4 -11.17 -4.42 -6.88
CA TYR A 4 -9.76 -4.62 -7.23
C TYR A 4 -9.33 -3.64 -8.29
N ILE A 5 -8.11 -3.17 -8.16
CA ILE A 5 -7.45 -2.29 -9.12
C ILE A 5 -6.04 -2.80 -9.38
N ARG A 6 -5.52 -2.46 -10.55
CA ARG A 6 -4.09 -2.58 -10.83
C ARG A 6 -3.46 -1.22 -10.61
N ILE A 7 -2.31 -1.17 -9.97
CA ILE A 7 -1.58 0.06 -9.71
C ILE A 7 -0.31 0.06 -10.55
N GLU A 8 -0.19 1.06 -11.40
CA GLU A 8 0.95 1.27 -12.27
C GLU A 8 1.75 2.48 -11.81
N ASN A 9 3.07 2.41 -11.96
CA ASN A 9 3.95 3.56 -11.75
C ASN A 9 4.27 4.16 -13.11
N LEU A 10 3.66 5.30 -13.42
CA LEU A 10 3.82 5.96 -14.72
C LEU A 10 5.21 6.56 -14.88
N THR A 11 5.82 7.02 -13.80
CA THR A 11 7.16 7.61 -13.83
C THR A 11 8.22 6.57 -14.18
N ARG A 12 8.06 5.34 -13.68
CA ARG A 12 9.04 4.26 -13.87
C ARG A 12 8.67 3.30 -14.99
N GLY A 13 7.42 3.33 -15.48
CA GLY A 13 6.96 2.36 -16.45
C GLY A 13 6.88 0.95 -15.88
N SER A 14 6.47 0.82 -14.62
CA SER A 14 6.42 -0.45 -13.91
C SER A 14 5.03 -0.69 -13.33
N VAL A 15 4.77 -1.93 -12.90
CA VAL A 15 3.55 -2.31 -12.18
C VAL A 15 3.89 -2.41 -10.71
N VAL A 16 3.16 -1.66 -9.88
CA VAL A 16 3.35 -1.66 -8.42
C VAL A 16 2.59 -2.83 -7.80
N ALA A 17 1.34 -3.02 -8.21
CA ALA A 17 0.51 -4.13 -7.78
C ALA A 17 -0.40 -4.58 -8.93
N GLU A 18 -0.37 -5.85 -9.26
CA GLU A 18 -1.25 -6.42 -10.31
C GLU A 18 -2.70 -6.46 -9.83
N ARG A 19 -2.90 -6.74 -8.56
CA ARG A 19 -4.22 -6.89 -7.96
C ARG A 19 -4.23 -6.31 -6.55
N CYS A 20 -4.76 -5.11 -6.44
CA CYS A 20 -4.86 -4.39 -5.19
C CYS A 20 -6.33 -4.31 -4.76
N ARG A 21 -6.60 -4.69 -3.51
CA ARG A 21 -7.92 -4.55 -2.91
C ARG A 21 -8.03 -3.18 -2.25
N ILE A 22 -9.21 -2.59 -2.30
CA ILE A 22 -9.50 -1.32 -1.62
C ILE A 22 -10.26 -1.64 -0.33
N ALA A 23 -9.72 -1.23 0.80
CA ALA A 23 -10.36 -1.40 2.10
C ALA A 23 -11.41 -0.30 2.30
N GLY A 24 -12.68 -0.68 2.32
CA GLY A 24 -13.80 0.27 2.36
C GLY A 24 -14.35 0.58 3.73
N THR A 25 -14.19 -0.31 4.72
CA THR A 25 -14.75 -0.13 6.05
C THR A 25 -13.65 -0.09 7.11
N LEU A 26 -13.98 0.49 8.29
CA LEU A 26 -13.05 0.50 9.42
C LEU A 26 -12.65 -0.92 9.84
N VAL A 27 -13.60 -1.83 9.84
CA VAL A 27 -13.32 -3.23 10.18
C VAL A 27 -12.38 -3.87 9.18
N GLN A 28 -12.59 -3.65 7.88
CA GLN A 28 -11.67 -4.14 6.85
C GLN A 28 -10.28 -3.53 7.01
N ARG A 29 -10.19 -2.27 7.38
CA ARG A 29 -8.91 -1.58 7.58
C ARG A 29 -8.16 -2.11 8.80
N ILE A 30 -8.89 -2.36 9.91
CA ILE A 30 -8.27 -2.86 11.15
C ILE A 30 -7.85 -4.32 11.00
N PHE A 31 -8.72 -5.17 10.44
CA PHE A 31 -8.51 -6.62 10.42
C PHE A 31 -7.99 -7.15 9.08
N GLY A 32 -7.96 -6.34 8.03
CA GLY A 32 -7.59 -6.81 6.70
C GLY A 32 -6.22 -7.47 6.64
N LEU A 33 -5.23 -6.91 7.34
CA LEU A 33 -3.88 -7.47 7.40
C LEU A 33 -3.69 -8.47 8.52
N HIS A 34 -4.43 -8.33 9.62
CA HIS A 34 -4.27 -9.20 10.79
C HIS A 34 -4.91 -10.57 10.59
N LEU A 35 -6.00 -10.63 9.81
CA LEU A 35 -6.75 -11.88 9.59
C LEU A 35 -6.32 -12.61 8.31
N LEU A 36 -5.64 -11.94 7.37
CA LEU A 36 -5.17 -12.56 6.15
C LEU A 36 -3.78 -13.16 6.35
N PRO A 37 -3.45 -14.24 5.62
CA PRO A 37 -2.15 -14.91 5.77
C PRO A 37 -0.97 -14.12 5.21
N GLY A 38 -1.17 -12.89 4.81
CA GLY A 38 -0.17 -12.02 4.21
C GLY A 38 -0.51 -11.65 2.78
N LEU A 39 0.23 -10.69 2.25
CA LEU A 39 0.10 -10.29 0.86
C LEU A 39 1.07 -11.10 0.01
N ALA A 40 0.57 -11.70 -1.06
CA ALA A 40 1.40 -12.40 -2.04
C ALA A 40 2.01 -11.40 -3.02
N VAL A 41 3.04 -11.82 -3.73
CA VAL A 41 3.63 -11.04 -4.81
C VAL A 41 2.54 -10.63 -5.81
N GLY A 42 2.50 -9.36 -6.17
CA GLY A 42 1.49 -8.80 -7.07
C GLY A 42 0.23 -8.31 -6.38
N GLU A 43 0.02 -8.65 -5.12
CA GLU A 43 -1.12 -8.17 -4.35
C GLU A 43 -0.82 -6.86 -3.64
N GLY A 44 -1.88 -6.15 -3.25
CA GLY A 44 -1.78 -4.95 -2.44
C GLY A 44 -3.08 -4.67 -1.71
N LEU A 45 -3.00 -3.76 -0.73
CA LEU A 45 -4.16 -3.27 0.00
C LEU A 45 -4.08 -1.74 0.07
N LEU A 46 -5.05 -1.07 -0.54
CA LEU A 46 -5.16 0.38 -0.48
C LEU A 46 -6.06 0.78 0.69
N LEU A 47 -5.55 1.66 1.53
CA LEU A 47 -6.23 2.21 2.71
C LEU A 47 -6.49 3.69 2.48
N PRO A 48 -7.67 4.07 1.92
CA PRO A 48 -8.00 5.48 1.74
C PRO A 48 -8.06 6.21 3.08
N GLY A 49 -7.48 7.39 3.14
CA GLY A 49 -7.48 8.24 4.33
C GLY A 49 -6.54 7.80 5.44
N ALA A 50 -5.71 6.79 5.24
CA ALA A 50 -4.76 6.33 6.24
C ALA A 50 -3.48 7.17 6.20
N THR A 51 -3.40 8.16 7.08
CA THR A 51 -2.25 9.06 7.21
C THR A 51 -1.22 8.54 8.20
N THR A 52 -1.56 7.52 8.96
CA THR A 52 -0.66 6.82 9.88
C THR A 52 -0.91 5.32 9.80
N ILE A 53 0.14 4.53 9.97
CA ILE A 53 0.06 3.08 10.00
C ILE A 53 0.69 2.57 11.29
N ASP A 54 -0.02 1.69 11.97
CA ASP A 54 0.44 0.98 13.15
C ASP A 54 0.59 -0.50 12.80
N THR A 55 1.81 -1.02 12.91
CA THR A 55 2.09 -2.42 12.61
C THR A 55 2.14 -3.31 13.86
N THR A 56 1.73 -2.79 15.00
CA THR A 56 1.54 -3.59 16.22
C THR A 56 0.54 -4.71 15.91
N PHE A 57 0.85 -5.92 16.27
CA PHE A 57 0.07 -7.15 16.00
C PHE A 57 0.11 -7.65 14.55
N MET A 58 0.85 -7.04 13.65
CA MET A 58 1.10 -7.67 12.35
C MET A 58 2.04 -8.86 12.50
N SER A 59 1.87 -9.86 11.65
CA SER A 59 2.65 -11.09 11.70
C SER A 59 3.69 -11.22 10.60
N TYR A 60 3.79 -10.24 9.70
CA TYR A 60 4.73 -10.28 8.57
C TYR A 60 5.17 -8.85 8.18
N ALA A 61 6.31 -8.75 7.51
CA ALA A 61 6.83 -7.47 7.04
C ALA A 61 6.09 -7.02 5.77
N ILE A 62 5.96 -5.69 5.62
CA ILE A 62 5.29 -5.07 4.47
C ILE A 62 6.09 -3.87 3.98
N ASP A 63 5.78 -3.44 2.76
CA ASP A 63 6.17 -2.12 2.26
C ASP A 63 4.97 -1.19 2.35
N LEU A 64 5.22 0.08 2.64
CA LEU A 64 4.22 1.14 2.61
C LEU A 64 4.54 2.14 1.52
N VAL A 65 3.52 2.55 0.78
CA VAL A 65 3.61 3.64 -0.19
C VAL A 65 2.50 4.63 0.13
N PHE A 66 2.86 5.82 0.59
CA PHE A 66 1.91 6.87 0.88
C PHE A 66 1.71 7.76 -0.34
N LEU A 67 0.46 8.12 -0.61
CA LEU A 67 0.05 8.87 -1.79
C LEU A 67 -0.69 10.13 -1.39
N ASP A 68 -0.49 11.20 -2.14
CA ASP A 68 -1.31 12.40 -2.04
C ASP A 68 -2.59 12.25 -2.88
N ARG A 69 -3.39 13.31 -2.93
CA ARG A 69 -4.65 13.33 -3.67
C ARG A 69 -4.47 13.12 -5.17
N ALA A 70 -3.35 13.57 -5.71
CA ALA A 70 -3.02 13.39 -7.13
C ALA A 70 -2.38 12.03 -7.42
N ARG A 71 -2.28 11.16 -6.42
CA ARG A 71 -1.63 9.84 -6.50
C ARG A 71 -0.12 9.94 -6.78
N VAL A 72 0.48 11.01 -6.32
CA VAL A 72 1.94 11.15 -6.30
C VAL A 72 2.43 10.56 -4.99
N VAL A 73 3.48 9.77 -5.06
CA VAL A 73 4.09 9.15 -3.89
C VAL A 73 4.74 10.22 -3.03
N THR A 74 4.36 10.28 -1.76
CA THR A 74 4.93 11.23 -0.79
C THR A 74 6.00 10.59 0.07
N ARG A 75 5.89 9.30 0.35
CA ARG A 75 6.84 8.56 1.17
C ARG A 75 6.74 7.07 0.87
N THR A 76 7.87 6.37 0.90
CA THR A 76 7.91 4.91 0.91
C THR A 76 8.64 4.42 2.14
N VAL A 77 8.19 3.31 2.70
CA VAL A 77 8.86 2.61 3.80
C VAL A 77 8.97 1.16 3.39
N GLY A 78 10.19 0.70 3.13
CA GLY A 78 10.43 -0.68 2.70
C GLY A 78 10.71 -1.59 3.86
N ASN A 79 10.26 -2.84 3.74
CA ASN A 79 10.51 -3.92 4.68
C ASN A 79 10.19 -3.53 6.13
N LEU A 80 9.02 -2.93 6.34
CA LEU A 80 8.56 -2.53 7.66
C LEU A 80 8.16 -3.78 8.44
N VAL A 81 8.92 -4.07 9.49
CA VAL A 81 8.69 -5.26 10.32
C VAL A 81 7.51 -5.04 11.28
N PRO A 82 6.90 -6.13 11.79
CA PRO A 82 5.85 -6.03 12.80
C PRO A 82 6.30 -5.28 14.07
N TRP A 83 5.34 -4.80 14.83
CA TRP A 83 5.53 -4.13 16.13
C TRP A 83 6.19 -2.75 16.05
N ARG A 84 6.10 -2.09 14.89
CA ARG A 84 6.38 -0.66 14.79
C ARG A 84 5.13 0.12 15.18
N MET A 85 5.27 1.03 16.11
CA MET A 85 4.08 1.65 16.72
C MET A 85 3.34 2.57 15.77
N VAL A 86 4.01 3.55 15.17
CA VAL A 86 3.34 4.51 14.26
C VAL A 86 4.29 4.95 13.17
N ILE A 87 3.82 4.87 11.93
CA ILE A 87 4.51 5.40 10.75
C ILE A 87 3.64 6.48 10.13
N ARG A 88 4.19 7.68 9.95
CA ARG A 88 3.48 8.83 9.39
C ARG A 88 3.63 8.91 7.88
N SER A 89 2.59 9.44 7.22
CA SER A 89 2.51 9.48 5.77
C SER A 89 3.49 10.44 5.07
N GLY A 90 4.06 11.41 5.78
CA GLY A 90 4.89 12.42 5.13
C GLY A 90 4.09 13.33 4.20
N GLY A 91 2.85 13.66 4.54
CA GLY A 91 1.96 14.48 3.73
C GLY A 91 1.02 13.70 2.82
N GLY A 92 1.13 12.37 2.80
CA GLY A 92 0.20 11.54 2.04
C GLY A 92 -1.18 11.46 2.70
N LEU A 93 -2.20 11.19 1.89
CA LEU A 93 -3.59 11.06 2.32
C LEU A 93 -4.06 9.60 2.32
N ASP A 94 -3.47 8.77 1.48
CA ASP A 94 -3.80 7.35 1.35
C ASP A 94 -2.54 6.51 1.54
N CYS A 95 -2.73 5.29 2.01
CA CYS A 95 -1.63 4.35 2.18
C CYS A 95 -1.88 3.09 1.35
N LEU A 96 -0.87 2.71 0.58
CA LEU A 96 -0.84 1.44 -0.14
C LEU A 96 0.10 0.50 0.60
N GLU A 97 -0.43 -0.65 1.01
CA GLU A 97 0.35 -1.71 1.62
C GLU A 97 0.67 -2.79 0.59
N LEU A 98 1.92 -3.18 0.54
CA LEU A 98 2.46 -4.13 -0.43
C LEU A 98 3.25 -5.21 0.31
N PRO A 99 3.45 -6.39 -0.30
CA PRO A 99 4.40 -7.36 0.26
C PRO A 99 5.80 -6.75 0.29
N ALA A 100 6.59 -7.12 1.30
CA ALA A 100 7.94 -6.61 1.46
C ALA A 100 8.76 -6.84 0.19
N GLY A 101 9.43 -5.77 -0.27
CA GLY A 101 10.24 -5.79 -1.49
C GLY A 101 9.53 -5.29 -2.74
N ALA A 102 8.21 -5.12 -2.72
CA ALA A 102 7.45 -4.72 -3.91
C ALA A 102 7.75 -3.28 -4.34
N ALA A 103 7.99 -2.37 -3.39
CA ALA A 103 8.36 -0.99 -3.72
C ALA A 103 9.69 -0.95 -4.47
N ALA A 104 10.69 -1.69 -4.00
CA ALA A 104 12.00 -1.78 -4.64
C ALA A 104 11.89 -2.47 -6.02
N ALA A 105 11.11 -3.54 -6.12
CA ALA A 105 10.94 -4.28 -7.37
C ALA A 105 10.31 -3.41 -8.47
N SER A 106 9.39 -2.53 -8.12
CA SER A 106 8.76 -1.59 -9.05
C SER A 106 9.52 -0.26 -9.15
N ARG A 107 10.61 -0.10 -8.43
CA ARG A 107 11.42 1.13 -8.39
C ARG A 107 10.61 2.34 -7.95
N THR A 108 9.62 2.13 -7.08
CA THR A 108 8.72 3.18 -6.62
C THR A 108 9.37 3.98 -5.51
N GLU A 109 9.39 5.30 -5.67
CA GLU A 109 9.95 6.22 -4.69
C GLU A 109 9.17 7.53 -4.65
N ALA A 110 9.43 8.36 -3.63
CA ALA A 110 8.77 9.66 -3.48
C ALA A 110 8.92 10.51 -4.74
N GLY A 111 7.83 11.15 -5.13
CA GLY A 111 7.74 11.94 -6.36
C GLY A 111 7.18 11.18 -7.56
N ASP A 112 7.08 9.87 -7.50
CA ASP A 112 6.56 9.06 -8.61
C ASP A 112 5.04 9.22 -8.75
N GLN A 113 4.58 9.24 -9.99
CA GLN A 113 3.16 9.31 -10.32
C GLN A 113 2.60 7.92 -10.50
N LEU A 114 1.60 7.56 -9.70
CA LEU A 114 0.90 6.29 -9.84
C LEU A 114 -0.42 6.47 -10.59
N SER A 115 -0.92 5.37 -11.14
CA SER A 115 -2.19 5.30 -11.83
C SER A 115 -2.95 4.06 -11.36
N PHE A 116 -4.25 4.21 -11.15
CA PHE A 116 -5.15 3.14 -10.73
C PHE A 116 -6.02 2.71 -11.91
N VAL A 117 -5.98 1.43 -12.23
CA VAL A 117 -6.77 0.86 -13.32
C VAL A 117 -7.76 -0.13 -12.72
N GLY A 118 -9.05 0.11 -12.91
CA GLY A 118 -10.08 -0.79 -12.41
C GLY A 118 -10.01 -2.15 -13.09
N LEU A 119 -10.17 -3.22 -12.31
CA LEU A 119 -10.23 -4.59 -12.82
C LEU A 119 -11.68 -5.05 -12.89
N PRO A 120 -12.03 -5.88 -13.91
CA PRO A 120 -13.38 -6.45 -14.03
C PRO A 120 -13.75 -7.38 -12.89
#